data_add762a2f37423a052ab1302a8643efd
#
_entry.id   add762a2f37423a052ab1302a8643efd
#
_cell.length_a   1.000
_cell.length_b   1.000
_cell.length_c   1.000
_cell.angle_alpha   90.00
_cell.angle_beta   90.00
_cell.angle_gamma   90.00
#
_symmetry.space_group_name_H-M   'P 1'
#
loop_
_entity.id
_entity.type
_entity.pdbx_description
1 polymer ?
#
loop_
_entity_poly.entity_id
_entity_poly.type
_entity_poly.pdbx_seq_one_letter_code
_entity_poly.pdbx_strand_id
1 'polypeptide(L)'
;FLKMWQIIVVAVICSLFIGFSWPYAIQQSRNEISEWLGNQKLMLDTSVLLTIEVFWQMAYCMLSGKLLYGETVSRRTIWIYRILRFFPGLLIFPVLFYLQIQVMYQISGVDFAIVSWSLALIVFVAVIGGSYLLKWFLPQKSLRLEVLFLSSSLVLILGIVTTVNGTTSFK
;
A
#
# COMPACT_ATOMS: atom_id res chain seq x y z
N PHE A 1 15.50 0.26 6.01
CA PHE A 1 14.65 1.44 5.74
C PHE A 1 15.18 2.21 4.55
N LEU A 2 14.27 2.73 3.72
CA LEU A 2 14.54 3.43 2.48
C LEU A 2 15.47 4.63 2.73
N LYS A 3 16.47 4.81 1.86
CA LYS A 3 17.24 6.06 1.83
C LYS A 3 16.29 7.20 1.43
N MET A 4 16.60 8.43 1.82
CA MET A 4 15.80 9.62 1.49
C MET A 4 15.39 9.67 0.01
N TRP A 5 16.33 9.39 -0.88
CA TRP A 5 16.09 9.36 -2.32
C TRP A 5 15.04 8.32 -2.75
N GLN A 6 15.00 7.16 -2.09
CA GLN A 6 14.01 6.11 -2.38
C GLN A 6 12.60 6.53 -1.95
N ILE A 7 12.46 7.26 -0.84
CA ILE A 7 11.17 7.81 -0.38
C ILE A 7 10.65 8.82 -1.40
N ILE A 8 11.52 9.69 -1.90
CA ILE A 8 11.16 10.69 -2.92
C ILE A 8 10.73 9.98 -4.21
N VAL A 9 11.45 8.97 -4.66
CA VAL A 9 11.08 8.19 -5.86
C VAL A 9 9.70 7.54 -5.69
N VAL A 10 9.42 6.91 -4.55
CA VAL A 10 8.11 6.32 -4.28
C VAL A 10 7.02 7.39 -4.24
N ALA A 11 7.26 8.52 -3.59
CA ALA A 11 6.32 9.64 -3.55
C ALA A 11 6.00 10.18 -4.95
N VAL A 12 7.02 10.32 -5.81
CA VAL A 12 6.86 10.74 -7.21
C VAL A 12 6.04 9.71 -7.99
N ILE A 13 6.33 8.42 -7.85
CA ILE A 13 5.57 7.35 -8.54
C ILE A 13 4.10 7.39 -8.13
N CYS A 14 3.81 7.49 -6.83
CA CYS A 14 2.43 7.57 -6.33
C CYS A 14 1.70 8.82 -6.84
N SER A 15 2.36 9.97 -6.85
CA SER A 15 1.76 11.23 -7.33
C SER A 15 1.52 11.22 -8.84
N LEU A 16 2.45 10.67 -9.62
CA LEU A 16 2.28 10.49 -11.06
C LEU A 16 1.14 9.51 -11.35
N PHE A 17 1.06 8.41 -10.61
CA PHE A 17 -0.04 7.46 -10.76
C PHE A 17 -1.40 8.15 -10.58
N ILE A 18 -1.60 8.94 -9.52
CA ILE A 18 -2.83 9.70 -9.29
C ILE A 18 -3.06 10.73 -10.41
N GLY A 19 -2.01 11.46 -10.82
CA GLY A 19 -2.09 12.46 -11.87
C GLY A 19 -2.49 11.91 -13.23
N PHE A 20 -2.11 10.68 -13.56
CA PHE A 20 -2.43 10.04 -14.84
C PHE A 20 -3.67 9.13 -14.80
N SER A 21 -4.09 8.66 -13.63
CA SER A 21 -5.25 7.76 -13.48
C SER A 21 -6.61 8.48 -13.46
N TRP A 22 -6.64 9.82 -13.40
CA TRP A 22 -7.89 10.58 -13.31
C TRP A 22 -8.90 10.32 -14.45
N PRO A 23 -8.52 10.11 -15.75
CA PRO A 23 -9.49 9.85 -16.79
C PRO A 23 -10.20 8.50 -16.57
N TYR A 24 -9.50 7.53 -16.02
CA TYR A 24 -10.07 6.22 -15.67
C TYR A 24 -10.94 6.30 -14.43
N ALA A 25 -10.57 7.13 -13.45
CA ALA A 25 -11.32 7.31 -12.21
C ALA A 25 -12.70 7.95 -12.44
N ILE A 26 -12.82 8.84 -13.43
CA ILE A 26 -14.11 9.47 -13.80
C ILE A 26 -15.05 8.47 -14.48
N GLN A 27 -14.51 7.52 -15.25
CA GLN A 27 -15.33 6.53 -15.97
C GLN A 27 -15.95 5.49 -15.03
N GLN A 28 -15.39 5.34 -13.83
CA GLN A 28 -15.90 4.41 -12.82
C GLN A 28 -17.14 5.00 -12.14
N SER A 29 -18.27 4.36 -12.30
CA SER A 29 -19.50 4.71 -11.59
C SER A 29 -19.46 4.22 -10.13
N ARG A 30 -20.13 4.95 -9.23
CA ARG A 30 -20.30 4.53 -7.84
C ARG A 30 -20.94 3.15 -7.72
N ASN A 31 -21.81 2.80 -8.66
CA ASN A 31 -22.45 1.50 -8.74
C ASN A 31 -21.49 0.38 -9.13
N GLU A 32 -20.54 0.65 -10.04
CA GLU A 32 -19.53 -0.33 -10.45
C GLU A 32 -18.60 -0.71 -9.30
N ILE A 33 -18.25 0.25 -8.41
CA ILE A 33 -17.44 -0.05 -7.21
C ILE A 33 -18.22 -0.95 -6.25
N SER A 34 -19.54 -0.70 -6.10
CA SER A 34 -20.41 -1.54 -5.28
C SER A 34 -20.57 -2.94 -5.87
N GLU A 35 -20.66 -3.06 -7.19
CA GLU A 35 -20.67 -4.35 -7.90
C GLU A 35 -19.34 -5.08 -7.80
N TRP A 36 -18.21 -4.37 -7.84
CA TRP A 36 -16.88 -4.96 -7.64
C TRP A 36 -16.74 -5.56 -6.25
N LEU A 37 -17.19 -4.84 -5.22
CA LEU A 37 -17.18 -5.33 -3.84
C LEU A 37 -18.17 -6.48 -3.62
N GLY A 38 -19.25 -6.56 -4.40
CA GLY A 38 -20.21 -7.67 -4.41
C GLY A 38 -19.77 -8.88 -5.25
N ASN A 39 -18.76 -8.73 -6.10
CA ASN A 39 -18.29 -9.81 -6.96
C ASN A 39 -17.31 -10.71 -6.23
N GLN A 40 -17.76 -11.92 -5.87
CA GLN A 40 -16.99 -12.91 -5.12
C GLN A 40 -15.66 -13.27 -5.80
N LYS A 41 -15.61 -13.31 -7.14
CA LYS A 41 -14.38 -13.61 -7.87
C LYS A 41 -13.34 -12.51 -7.71
N LEU A 42 -13.74 -11.25 -7.82
CA LEU A 42 -12.84 -10.10 -7.63
C LEU A 42 -12.37 -9.96 -6.18
N MET A 43 -13.23 -10.29 -5.22
CA MET A 43 -12.81 -10.35 -3.80
C MET A 43 -11.77 -11.44 -3.56
N LEU A 44 -11.91 -12.61 -4.17
CA LEU A 44 -10.92 -13.68 -4.09
C LEU A 44 -9.58 -13.28 -4.72
N ASP A 45 -9.60 -12.68 -5.91
CA ASP A 45 -8.39 -12.21 -6.59
C ASP A 45 -7.68 -11.11 -5.76
N THR A 46 -8.44 -10.21 -5.14
CA THR A 46 -7.91 -9.18 -4.24
C THR A 46 -7.29 -9.79 -2.99
N SER A 47 -7.91 -10.83 -2.42
CA SER A 47 -7.38 -11.51 -1.23
C SER A 47 -6.10 -12.30 -1.53
N VAL A 48 -5.97 -12.86 -2.72
CA VAL A 48 -4.72 -13.50 -3.18
C VAL A 48 -3.60 -12.47 -3.29
N LEU A 49 -3.87 -11.32 -3.92
CA LEU A 49 -2.90 -10.22 -4.00
C LEU A 49 -2.47 -9.73 -2.61
N LEU A 50 -3.43 -9.55 -1.70
CA LEU A 50 -3.17 -9.15 -0.33
C LEU A 50 -2.30 -10.17 0.40
N THR A 51 -2.58 -11.46 0.22
CA THR A 51 -1.79 -12.54 0.82
C THR A 51 -0.35 -12.53 0.32
N ILE A 52 -0.14 -12.36 -0.98
CA ILE A 52 1.20 -12.28 -1.59
C ILE A 52 1.95 -11.07 -1.01
N GLU A 53 1.30 -9.92 -0.88
CA GLU A 53 1.93 -8.72 -0.36
C GLU A 53 2.30 -8.84 1.12
N VAL A 54 1.42 -9.39 1.95
CA VAL A 54 1.71 -9.62 3.37
C VAL A 54 2.86 -10.62 3.52
N PHE A 55 2.87 -11.70 2.72
CA PHE A 55 3.96 -12.66 2.72
C PHE A 55 5.30 -11.99 2.35
N TRP A 56 5.27 -11.11 1.36
CA TRP A 56 6.43 -10.32 0.95
C TRP A 56 6.95 -9.41 2.07
N GLN A 57 6.05 -8.71 2.76
CA GLN A 57 6.39 -7.85 3.88
C GLN A 57 6.94 -8.64 5.09
N MET A 58 6.35 -9.80 5.40
CA MET A 58 6.86 -10.69 6.45
C MET A 58 8.26 -11.25 6.12
N ALA A 59 8.48 -11.67 4.87
CA ALA A 59 9.80 -12.12 4.42
C ALA A 59 10.84 -10.99 4.56
N TYR A 60 10.47 -9.75 4.21
CA TYR A 60 11.34 -8.60 4.42
C TYR A 60 11.66 -8.38 5.91
N CYS A 61 10.67 -8.47 6.81
CA CYS A 61 10.88 -8.33 8.24
C CYS A 61 11.83 -9.39 8.79
N MET A 62 11.63 -10.66 8.41
CA MET A 62 12.50 -11.77 8.83
C MET A 62 13.95 -11.60 8.36
N LEU A 63 14.13 -11.26 7.07
CA LEU A 63 15.48 -11.02 6.53
C LEU A 63 16.15 -9.80 7.17
N SER A 64 15.39 -8.75 7.40
CA SER A 64 15.89 -7.54 8.04
C SER A 64 16.29 -7.78 9.49
N GLY A 65 15.54 -8.62 10.21
CA GLY A 65 15.87 -9.07 11.56
C GLY A 65 17.21 -9.85 11.60
N LYS A 66 17.36 -10.86 10.73
CA LYS A 66 18.62 -11.63 10.63
C LYS A 66 19.83 -10.76 10.38
N LEU A 67 19.71 -9.77 9.49
CA LEU A 67 20.78 -8.80 9.21
C LEU A 67 21.07 -7.88 10.40
N LEU A 68 20.07 -7.57 11.22
CA LEU A 68 20.23 -6.71 12.39
C LEU A 68 20.95 -7.42 13.53
N TYR A 69 20.69 -8.73 13.71
CA TYR A 69 21.28 -9.56 14.77
C TYR A 69 22.64 -10.17 14.38
N GLY A 70 23.21 -9.81 13.22
CA GLY A 70 24.57 -10.18 12.83
C GLY A 70 24.74 -11.64 12.43
N GLU A 71 23.67 -12.35 12.06
CA GLU A 71 23.78 -13.70 11.52
C GLU A 71 24.53 -13.70 10.17
N THR A 72 25.33 -14.72 9.94
CA THR A 72 26.07 -14.90 8.67
C THR A 72 25.09 -15.18 7.54
N VAL A 73 24.87 -14.19 6.69
CA VAL A 73 23.88 -14.24 5.62
C VAL A 73 24.55 -14.49 4.28
N SER A 74 24.04 -15.47 3.52
CA SER A 74 24.52 -15.80 2.18
C SER A 74 24.39 -14.61 1.22
N ARG A 75 25.28 -14.50 0.22
CA ARG A 75 25.19 -13.46 -0.83
C ARG A 75 23.84 -13.43 -1.55
N ARG A 76 23.20 -14.59 -1.74
CA ARG A 76 21.86 -14.70 -2.33
C ARG A 76 20.81 -14.00 -1.46
N THR A 77 20.85 -14.16 -0.15
CA THR A 77 19.93 -13.56 0.79
C THR A 77 20.05 -12.03 0.81
N ILE A 78 21.25 -11.49 0.65
CA ILE A 78 21.47 -10.04 0.54
C ILE A 78 20.83 -9.47 -0.74
N TRP A 79 20.89 -10.21 -1.85
CA TRP A 79 20.23 -9.84 -3.10
C TRP A 79 18.71 -9.82 -2.98
N ILE A 80 18.12 -10.88 -2.38
CA ILE A 80 16.69 -10.95 -2.08
C ILE A 80 16.26 -9.78 -1.18
N TYR A 81 17.03 -9.49 -0.14
CA TYR A 81 16.78 -8.35 0.74
C TYR A 81 16.76 -7.01 -0.01
N ARG A 82 17.65 -6.81 -0.98
CA ARG A 82 17.65 -5.58 -1.80
C ARG A 82 16.39 -5.45 -2.65
N ILE A 83 15.94 -6.53 -3.25
CA ILE A 83 14.72 -6.57 -4.06
C ILE A 83 13.51 -6.31 -3.17
N LEU A 84 13.39 -7.03 -2.05
CA LEU A 84 12.29 -6.85 -1.10
C LEU A 84 12.23 -5.41 -0.55
N ARG A 85 13.38 -4.81 -0.32
CA ARG A 85 13.47 -3.44 0.18
C ARG A 85 13.00 -2.38 -0.81
N PHE A 86 13.16 -2.63 -2.11
CA PHE A 86 12.82 -1.64 -3.14
C PHE A 86 11.33 -1.65 -3.48
N PHE A 87 10.60 -2.68 -3.09
CA PHE A 87 9.21 -2.87 -3.45
C PHE A 87 8.29 -2.11 -2.47
N PRO A 88 7.59 -1.04 -2.91
CA PRO A 88 6.77 -0.20 -2.03
C PRO A 88 5.44 -0.83 -1.60
N GLY A 89 5.10 -2.01 -2.13
CA GLY A 89 3.80 -2.64 -1.98
C GLY A 89 2.88 -2.39 -3.19
N LEU A 90 2.25 -3.46 -3.69
CA LEU A 90 1.32 -3.38 -4.82
C LEU A 90 -0.03 -2.78 -4.42
N LEU A 91 -0.46 -3.02 -3.18
CA LEU A 91 -1.76 -2.57 -2.67
C LEU A 91 -1.88 -1.05 -2.52
N ILE A 92 -0.77 -0.32 -2.53
CA ILE A 92 -0.81 1.14 -2.46
C ILE A 92 -1.55 1.75 -3.67
N PHE A 93 -1.40 1.17 -4.87
CA PHE A 93 -2.01 1.68 -6.09
C PHE A 93 -3.55 1.56 -6.12
N PRO A 94 -4.15 0.38 -5.85
CA PRO A 94 -5.61 0.29 -5.76
C PRO A 94 -6.19 1.12 -4.61
N VAL A 95 -5.50 1.25 -3.48
CA VAL A 95 -5.94 2.12 -2.38
C VAL A 95 -5.93 3.59 -2.80
N LEU A 96 -4.87 4.05 -3.47
CA LEU A 96 -4.79 5.42 -3.99
C LEU A 96 -5.86 5.68 -5.05
N PHE A 97 -6.12 4.71 -5.93
CA PHE A 97 -7.16 4.80 -6.94
C PHE A 97 -8.55 4.92 -6.33
N TYR A 98 -8.85 4.08 -5.33
CA TYR A 98 -10.11 4.15 -4.58
C TYR A 98 -10.27 5.50 -3.86
N LEU A 99 -9.22 5.97 -3.20
CA LEU A 99 -9.22 7.27 -2.52
C LEU A 99 -9.46 8.41 -3.52
N GLN A 100 -8.84 8.34 -4.71
CA GLN A 100 -9.05 9.32 -5.78
C GLN A 100 -10.52 9.37 -6.23
N ILE A 101 -11.13 8.22 -6.44
CA ILE A 101 -12.54 8.12 -6.81
C ILE A 101 -13.43 8.75 -5.71
N GLN A 102 -13.20 8.40 -4.44
CA GLN A 102 -13.97 8.95 -3.32
C GLN A 102 -13.87 10.47 -3.23
N VAL A 103 -12.69 11.03 -3.40
CA VAL A 103 -12.48 12.49 -3.36
C VAL A 103 -13.18 13.17 -4.53
N MET A 104 -13.10 12.60 -5.74
CA MET A 104 -13.77 13.15 -6.92
C MET A 104 -15.29 13.19 -6.77
N TYR A 105 -15.89 12.20 -6.11
CA TYR A 105 -17.34 12.19 -5.87
C TYR A 105 -17.79 13.15 -4.76
N GLN A 106 -16.91 13.49 -3.82
CA GLN A 106 -17.23 14.43 -2.76
C GLN A 106 -17.12 15.90 -3.19
N ILE A 107 -16.20 16.19 -4.11
CA ILE A 107 -15.96 17.55 -4.59
C ILE A 107 -16.66 17.72 -5.94
N SER A 108 -17.94 18.11 -5.91
CA SER A 108 -18.71 18.44 -7.09
C SER A 108 -18.51 19.91 -7.47
N GLY A 109 -18.35 20.20 -8.76
CA GLY A 109 -18.27 21.58 -9.29
C GLY A 109 -16.87 22.12 -9.54
N VAL A 110 -15.81 21.32 -9.38
CA VAL A 110 -14.44 21.68 -9.74
C VAL A 110 -13.93 20.73 -10.84
N ASP A 111 -13.07 21.23 -11.72
CA ASP A 111 -12.43 20.40 -12.75
C ASP A 111 -11.72 19.18 -12.13
N PHE A 112 -12.07 17.99 -12.59
CA PHE A 112 -11.52 16.74 -12.09
C PHE A 112 -10.00 16.66 -12.20
N ALA A 113 -9.42 17.30 -13.22
CA ALA A 113 -7.97 17.41 -13.37
C ALA A 113 -7.34 18.16 -12.19
N ILE A 114 -7.94 19.29 -11.79
CA ILE A 114 -7.46 20.12 -10.66
C ILE A 114 -7.55 19.32 -9.35
N VAL A 115 -8.67 18.62 -9.12
CA VAL A 115 -8.86 17.77 -7.94
C VAL A 115 -7.81 16.67 -7.89
N SER A 116 -7.54 16.02 -9.02
CA SER A 116 -6.55 14.94 -9.10
C SER A 116 -5.12 15.44 -8.83
N TRP A 117 -4.71 16.55 -9.42
CA TRP A 117 -3.37 17.10 -9.20
C TRP A 117 -3.19 17.65 -7.77
N SER A 118 -4.24 18.23 -7.18
CA SER A 118 -4.21 18.64 -5.77
C SER A 118 -4.09 17.44 -4.83
N LEU A 119 -4.82 16.36 -5.11
CA LEU A 119 -4.71 15.11 -4.38
C LEU A 119 -3.32 14.48 -4.53
N ALA A 120 -2.76 14.49 -5.74
CA ALA A 120 -1.40 14.02 -5.99
C ALA A 120 -0.35 14.76 -5.15
N LEU A 121 -0.51 16.08 -5.01
CA LEU A 121 0.36 16.90 -4.18
C LEU A 121 0.18 16.59 -2.69
N ILE A 122 -1.05 16.42 -2.22
CA ILE A 122 -1.34 16.03 -0.84
C ILE A 122 -0.70 14.66 -0.52
N VAL A 123 -0.85 13.68 -1.41
CA VAL A 123 -0.26 12.34 -1.23
C VAL A 123 1.28 12.41 -1.25
N PHE A 124 1.85 13.22 -2.13
CA PHE A 124 3.30 13.45 -2.16
C PHE A 124 3.82 13.97 -0.80
N VAL A 125 3.18 15.00 -0.26
CA VAL A 125 3.53 15.57 1.05
C VAL A 125 3.28 14.57 2.17
N ALA A 126 2.18 13.81 2.13
CA ALA A 126 1.83 12.81 3.13
C ALA A 126 2.84 11.65 3.16
N VAL A 127 3.32 11.17 2.01
CA VAL A 127 4.33 10.09 1.95
C VAL A 127 5.67 10.56 2.52
N ILE A 128 6.10 11.76 2.17
CA ILE A 128 7.35 12.33 2.69
C ILE A 128 7.20 12.63 4.19
N GLY A 129 6.15 13.35 4.58
CA GLY A 129 5.87 13.72 5.97
C GLY A 129 5.68 12.51 6.87
N GLY A 130 4.90 11.51 6.44
CA GLY A 130 4.71 10.25 7.15
C GLY A 130 6.02 9.48 7.35
N SER A 131 6.90 9.48 6.34
CA SER A 131 8.22 8.86 6.45
C SER A 131 9.12 9.56 7.48
N TYR A 132 9.04 10.90 7.56
CA TYR A 132 9.75 11.67 8.58
C TYR A 132 9.15 11.44 9.97
N LEU A 133 7.83 11.46 10.06
CA LEU A 133 7.09 11.23 11.30
C LEU A 133 7.42 9.85 11.89
N LEU A 134 7.42 8.81 11.05
CA LEU A 134 7.83 7.47 11.46
C LEU A 134 9.29 7.39 11.94
N LYS A 135 10.19 8.18 11.34
CA LYS A 135 11.58 8.25 11.81
C LYS A 135 11.70 8.95 13.16
N TRP A 136 10.86 9.93 13.41
CA TRP A 136 10.85 10.69 14.65
C TRP A 136 10.23 9.89 15.81
N PHE A 137 9.07 9.26 15.58
CA PHE A 137 8.39 8.44 16.59
C PHE A 137 9.14 7.13 16.90
N LEU A 138 9.78 6.53 15.91
CA LEU A 138 10.43 5.22 16.03
C LEU A 138 11.92 5.35 15.66
N PRO A 139 12.78 5.90 16.56
CA PRO A 139 14.20 6.09 16.26
C PRO A 139 14.95 4.77 16.07
N GLN A 140 14.55 3.70 16.77
CA GLN A 140 15.20 2.39 16.70
C GLN A 140 14.73 1.59 15.51
N LYS A 141 15.69 0.95 14.79
CA LYS A 141 15.40 0.14 13.62
C LYS A 141 14.59 -1.13 13.96
N SER A 142 14.83 -1.72 15.12
CA SER A 142 14.08 -2.89 15.62
C SER A 142 12.61 -2.57 15.82
N LEU A 143 12.29 -1.48 16.51
CA LEU A 143 10.90 -1.06 16.74
C LEU A 143 10.13 -0.84 15.43
N ARG A 144 10.79 -0.27 14.42
CA ARG A 144 10.16 -0.09 13.10
C ARG A 144 9.84 -1.40 12.39
N LEU A 145 10.70 -2.41 12.56
CA LEU A 145 10.47 -3.74 12.02
C LEU A 145 9.32 -4.46 12.75
N GLU A 146 9.26 -4.33 14.07
CA GLU A 146 8.18 -4.86 14.90
C GLU A 146 6.83 -4.26 14.53
N VAL A 147 6.76 -2.92 14.40
CA VAL A 147 5.54 -2.21 14.00
C VAL A 147 5.11 -2.63 12.59
N LEU A 148 6.06 -2.76 11.66
CA LEU A 148 5.75 -3.22 10.30
C LEU A 148 5.25 -4.67 10.31
N PHE A 149 5.83 -5.54 11.11
CA PHE A 149 5.39 -6.93 11.25
C PHE A 149 3.99 -7.00 11.88
N LEU A 150 3.73 -6.24 12.94
CA LEU A 150 2.43 -6.18 13.60
C LEU A 150 1.34 -5.63 12.66
N SER A 151 1.64 -4.55 11.93
CA SER A 151 0.70 -3.97 10.97
C SER A 151 0.39 -4.94 9.82
N SER A 152 1.39 -5.64 9.30
CA SER A 152 1.19 -6.66 8.25
C SER A 152 0.36 -7.84 8.76
N SER A 153 0.59 -8.29 10.00
CA SER A 153 -0.23 -9.35 10.63
C SER A 153 -1.68 -8.90 10.82
N LEU A 154 -1.90 -7.65 11.23
CA LEU A 154 -3.24 -7.10 11.38
C LEU A 154 -3.97 -7.02 10.05
N VAL A 155 -3.31 -6.57 9.00
CA VAL A 155 -3.87 -6.52 7.63
C VAL A 155 -4.23 -7.95 7.15
N LEU A 156 -3.39 -8.95 7.44
CA LEU A 156 -3.67 -10.34 7.10
C LEU A 156 -4.94 -10.85 7.81
N ILE A 157 -5.05 -10.60 9.12
CA ILE A 157 -6.22 -11.02 9.90
C ILE A 157 -7.49 -10.36 9.38
N LEU A 158 -7.45 -9.05 9.13
CA LEU A 158 -8.57 -8.32 8.54
C LEU A 158 -8.94 -8.86 7.15
N GLY A 159 -7.95 -9.18 6.32
CA GLY A 159 -8.17 -9.79 5.01
C GLY A 159 -8.87 -11.14 5.10
N ILE A 160 -8.48 -12.00 6.05
CA ILE A 160 -9.14 -13.30 6.28
C ILE A 160 -10.57 -13.09 6.77
N VAL A 161 -10.79 -12.21 7.73
CA VAL A 161 -12.13 -11.93 8.28
C VAL A 161 -13.07 -11.40 7.20
N THR A 162 -12.62 -10.50 6.34
CA THR A 162 -13.44 -9.96 5.24
C THR A 162 -13.78 -11.01 4.20
N THR A 163 -12.85 -11.90 3.86
CA THR A 163 -13.11 -13.00 2.91
C THR A 163 -14.06 -14.05 3.48
N VAL A 164 -13.93 -14.41 4.75
CA VAL A 164 -14.82 -15.38 5.43
C VAL A 164 -16.23 -14.79 5.55
N ASN A 165 -16.39 -13.54 5.99
CA ASN A 165 -17.71 -12.90 6.09
C ASN A 165 -18.38 -12.72 4.72
N GLY A 166 -17.61 -12.44 3.66
CA GLY A 166 -18.13 -12.38 2.30
C GLY A 166 -18.72 -13.71 1.80
N THR A 167 -18.14 -14.84 2.22
CA THR A 167 -18.65 -16.18 1.85
C THR A 167 -19.85 -16.63 2.67
N THR A 168 -20.04 -16.14 3.90
CA THR A 168 -21.14 -16.51 4.80
C THR A 168 -22.41 -15.69 4.59
N SER A 169 -22.32 -14.53 3.95
CA SER A 169 -23.46 -13.64 3.70
C SER A 169 -24.40 -14.12 2.56
N PHE A 170 -24.06 -15.19 1.87
CA PHE A 170 -24.81 -15.72 0.70
C PHE A 170 -25.41 -17.13 0.91
N LYS A 171 -25.82 -17.45 2.14
CA LYS A 171 -26.65 -18.65 2.40
C LYS A 171 -28.04 -18.26 2.85
#